data_3403ef01c0253ec9336921295d7446a9
#
_entry.id   3403ef01c0253ec9336921295d7446a9
#
_cell.length_a   1.000
_cell.length_b   1.000
_cell.length_c   1.000
_cell.angle_alpha   90.00
_cell.angle_beta   90.00
_cell.angle_gamma   90.00
#
_symmetry.space_group_name_H-M   'P 1'
#
loop_
_entity.id
_entity.type
_entity.pdbx_description
1 polymer ?
#
loop_
_entity_poly.entity_id
_entity_poly.type
_entity_poly.pdbx_seq_one_letter_code
_entity_poly.pdbx_strand_id
1 'polypeptide(L)'
;MRKAGKREPRNASRASPLIKLPRPVLPPSRSLARALQLRKTTREISAKKLPLQAFSNLLWAACGVNRRKGPFGIPGRTAASASNSQEIDLYVALEEATYLYDPFHHRLVPVVAGDLRRLAIGRGQAEAGAEAPVRLVYVADIDKLVHTSGYQEPGLRDPDVQRSYYYVDTGLIAANVYLFAASMGLAAWFHNCDKSQLSTKLNLRKDQRVLFGQTVGYPMKRQ
;
A
#
# COMPACT_ATOMS: atom_id res chain seq x y z
N MET A 1 8.66 -38.91 -45.11
CA MET A 1 9.35 -37.88 -44.30
C MET A 1 8.38 -36.75 -43.98
N ARG A 2 7.86 -36.75 -42.75
CA ARG A 2 6.95 -35.68 -42.25
C ARG A 2 7.80 -34.69 -41.46
N LYS A 3 7.80 -33.41 -41.89
CA LYS A 3 8.51 -32.33 -41.18
C LYS A 3 7.83 -32.04 -39.84
N ALA A 4 8.58 -32.18 -38.76
CA ALA A 4 8.16 -31.78 -37.41
C ALA A 4 8.14 -30.26 -37.34
N GLY A 5 6.94 -29.67 -37.13
CA GLY A 5 6.78 -28.26 -36.89
C GLY A 5 7.32 -27.89 -35.50
N LYS A 6 8.30 -27.00 -35.43
CA LYS A 6 8.76 -26.35 -34.22
C LYS A 6 7.59 -25.51 -33.64
N ARG A 7 7.06 -25.91 -32.51
CA ARG A 7 6.19 -25.07 -31.68
C ARG A 7 7.07 -24.09 -30.93
N GLU A 8 6.95 -22.80 -31.27
CA GLU A 8 7.51 -21.72 -30.46
C GLU A 8 6.81 -21.69 -29.08
N PRO A 9 7.54 -21.47 -27.98
CA PRO A 9 6.94 -21.31 -26.67
C PRO A 9 6.17 -20.00 -26.61
N ARG A 10 4.84 -20.09 -26.59
CA ARG A 10 3.96 -18.96 -26.23
C ARG A 10 4.08 -18.69 -24.75
N ASN A 11 4.27 -17.41 -24.43
CA ASN A 11 4.30 -16.76 -23.10
C ASN A 11 5.68 -16.56 -22.46
N ALA A 12 6.46 -15.63 -23.02
CA ALA A 12 7.23 -14.75 -22.16
C ALA A 12 6.21 -13.81 -21.48
N SER A 13 5.95 -14.02 -20.19
CA SER A 13 5.17 -13.11 -19.34
C SER A 13 5.80 -11.72 -19.45
N ARG A 14 5.16 -10.79 -20.15
CA ARG A 14 5.59 -9.38 -20.17
C ARG A 14 5.56 -8.88 -18.73
N ALA A 15 6.72 -8.61 -18.17
CA ALA A 15 6.84 -7.97 -16.87
C ALA A 15 6.03 -6.66 -16.91
N SER A 16 5.17 -6.45 -15.93
CA SER A 16 4.38 -5.22 -15.83
C SER A 16 5.32 -4.01 -15.77
N PRO A 17 5.00 -2.90 -16.47
CA PRO A 17 5.88 -1.75 -16.51
C PRO A 17 5.93 -1.02 -15.17
N LEU A 18 7.06 -0.35 -14.90
CA LEU A 18 7.18 0.63 -13.82
C LEU A 18 6.23 1.81 -14.09
N ILE A 19 5.46 2.22 -13.09
CA ILE A 19 4.55 3.36 -13.18
C ILE A 19 5.17 4.57 -12.49
N LYS A 20 5.52 5.59 -13.27
CA LYS A 20 5.89 6.91 -12.74
C LYS A 20 4.61 7.64 -12.31
N LEU A 21 4.57 8.07 -11.05
CA LEU A 21 3.46 8.84 -10.54
C LEU A 21 3.68 10.34 -10.79
N PRO A 22 2.65 11.10 -11.17
CA PRO A 22 2.76 12.55 -11.26
C PRO A 22 3.08 13.16 -9.89
N ARG A 23 3.69 14.34 -9.86
CA ARG A 23 3.93 15.06 -8.61
C ARG A 23 2.60 15.21 -7.86
N PRO A 24 2.60 15.04 -6.52
CA PRO A 24 1.41 15.26 -5.73
C PRO A 24 0.92 16.70 -5.87
N VAL A 25 -0.34 16.85 -6.24
CA VAL A 25 -1.05 18.13 -6.29
C VAL A 25 -2.26 17.98 -5.39
N LEU A 26 -2.14 18.49 -4.18
CA LEU A 26 -3.25 18.49 -3.24
C LEU A 26 -4.14 19.68 -3.57
N PRO A 27 -5.36 19.47 -4.07
CA PRO A 27 -6.29 20.55 -4.31
C PRO A 27 -6.58 21.27 -2.98
N PRO A 28 -6.96 22.57 -2.99
CA PRO A 28 -7.49 23.24 -1.81
C PRO A 28 -8.75 22.49 -1.37
N SER A 29 -8.54 21.45 -0.60
CA SER A 29 -9.56 20.49 -0.23
C SER A 29 -10.19 20.88 1.11
N ARG A 30 -11.13 20.10 1.55
CA ARG A 30 -11.75 20.22 2.86
C ARG A 30 -10.70 20.31 3.96
N SER A 31 -10.94 21.17 4.95
CA SER A 31 -10.06 21.29 6.11
C SER A 31 -9.87 19.95 6.82
N LEU A 32 -8.79 19.79 7.57
CA LEU A 32 -8.55 18.61 8.41
C LEU A 32 -9.77 18.32 9.32
N ALA A 33 -10.35 19.37 9.93
CA ALA A 33 -11.55 19.23 10.76
C ALA A 33 -12.71 18.59 9.97
N ARG A 34 -12.91 19.03 8.73
CA ARG A 34 -13.96 18.46 7.88
C ARG A 34 -13.64 17.03 7.44
N ALA A 35 -12.38 16.71 7.16
CA ALA A 35 -11.95 15.34 6.86
C ALA A 35 -12.21 14.41 8.06
N LEU A 36 -11.88 14.84 9.27
CA LEU A 36 -12.18 14.09 10.51
C LEU A 36 -13.68 13.84 10.69
N GLN A 37 -14.54 14.86 10.47
CA GLN A 37 -16.00 14.71 10.55
C GLN A 37 -16.55 13.72 9.52
N LEU A 38 -15.97 13.67 8.32
CA LEU A 38 -16.43 12.84 7.21
C LEU A 38 -15.82 11.44 7.23
N ARG A 39 -14.67 11.23 7.90
CA ARG A 39 -13.99 9.96 7.95
C ARG A 39 -14.91 8.85 8.49
N LYS A 40 -15.15 7.87 7.69
CA LYS A 40 -15.88 6.65 8.06
C LYS A 40 -15.32 5.44 7.29
N THR A 41 -15.58 4.25 7.78
CA THR A 41 -15.34 3.03 7.02
C THR A 41 -16.50 2.82 6.04
N THR A 42 -16.17 2.70 4.75
CA THR A 42 -17.14 2.41 3.69
C THR A 42 -16.67 1.18 2.93
N ARG A 43 -17.49 0.13 2.94
CA ARG A 43 -17.17 -1.17 2.32
C ARG A 43 -17.66 -1.28 0.89
N GLU A 44 -18.73 -0.57 0.57
CA GLU A 44 -19.36 -0.53 -0.76
C GLU A 44 -18.55 0.40 -1.66
N ILE A 45 -17.55 -0.17 -2.35
CA ILE A 45 -16.60 0.53 -3.21
C ILE A 45 -16.79 0.08 -4.65
N SER A 46 -16.95 1.04 -5.56
CA SER A 46 -17.21 0.77 -6.97
C SER A 46 -15.95 0.35 -7.74
N ALA A 47 -16.15 -0.30 -8.89
CA ALA A 47 -15.08 -0.67 -9.81
C ALA A 47 -14.43 0.52 -10.55
N LYS A 48 -14.97 1.74 -10.39
CA LYS A 48 -14.46 2.93 -11.08
C LYS A 48 -13.01 3.20 -10.72
N LYS A 49 -12.12 3.18 -11.70
CA LYS A 49 -10.69 3.47 -11.53
C LYS A 49 -10.47 4.91 -11.06
N LEU A 50 -9.48 5.11 -10.19
CA LEU A 50 -9.04 6.44 -9.80
C LEU A 50 -8.22 7.06 -10.93
N PRO A 51 -8.42 8.36 -11.25
CA PRO A 51 -7.50 9.09 -12.10
C PRO A 51 -6.08 9.02 -11.54
N LEU A 52 -5.07 8.95 -12.41
CA LEU A 52 -3.68 8.78 -12.01
C LEU A 52 -3.22 9.85 -11.01
N GLN A 53 -3.66 11.11 -11.15
CA GLN A 53 -3.34 12.18 -10.21
C GLN A 53 -3.96 11.93 -8.82
N ALA A 54 -5.22 11.49 -8.74
CA ALA A 54 -5.87 11.19 -7.46
C ALA A 54 -5.20 9.98 -6.77
N PHE A 55 -4.82 8.99 -7.56
CA PHE A 55 -4.09 7.82 -7.09
C PHE A 55 -2.68 8.19 -6.59
N SER A 56 -1.96 9.03 -7.33
CA SER A 56 -0.66 9.58 -6.91
C SER A 56 -0.77 10.35 -5.59
N ASN A 57 -1.76 11.23 -5.48
CA ASN A 57 -2.01 12.00 -4.25
C ASN A 57 -2.33 11.08 -3.06
N LEU A 58 -3.10 10.00 -3.28
CA LEU A 58 -3.42 9.00 -2.26
C LEU A 58 -2.15 8.34 -1.71
N LEU A 59 -1.27 7.88 -2.59
CA LEU A 59 -0.04 7.19 -2.18
C LEU A 59 0.92 8.14 -1.46
N TRP A 60 1.03 9.37 -1.95
CA TRP A 60 1.82 10.39 -1.27
C TRP A 60 1.23 10.72 0.11
N ALA A 61 -0.07 10.90 0.22
CA ALA A 61 -0.73 11.16 1.50
C ALA A 61 -0.52 10.01 2.49
N ALA A 62 -0.55 8.77 2.02
CA ALA A 62 -0.32 7.58 2.84
C ALA A 62 1.06 7.61 3.52
N CYS A 63 2.13 7.65 2.75
CA CYS A 63 3.50 7.59 3.28
C CYS A 63 4.57 8.20 2.33
N GLY A 64 4.20 9.20 1.54
CA GLY A 64 5.13 9.88 0.63
C GLY A 64 6.15 10.76 1.36
N VAL A 65 7.24 11.10 0.68
CA VAL A 65 8.24 12.03 1.20
C VAL A 65 7.69 13.45 1.20
N ASN A 66 7.66 14.09 2.36
CA ASN A 66 7.23 15.48 2.54
C ASN A 66 8.35 16.42 2.97
N ARG A 67 9.48 15.88 3.42
CA ARG A 67 10.67 16.62 3.85
C ARG A 67 11.93 15.94 3.33
N ARG A 68 12.79 16.69 2.65
CA ARG A 68 14.08 16.15 2.14
C ARG A 68 15.07 15.84 3.25
N LYS A 69 15.03 16.58 4.35
CA LYS A 69 15.84 16.36 5.55
C LYS A 69 14.92 16.00 6.70
N GLY A 70 15.05 14.80 7.21
CA GLY A 70 14.36 14.30 8.38
C GLY A 70 15.35 13.88 9.48
N PRO A 71 14.85 13.29 10.57
CA PRO A 71 15.70 12.74 11.61
C PRO A 71 16.71 11.73 11.05
N PHE A 72 17.91 11.69 11.64
CA PHE A 72 19.00 10.77 11.28
C PHE A 72 19.46 10.85 9.81
N GLY A 73 19.24 12.00 9.15
CA GLY A 73 19.61 12.20 7.76
C GLY A 73 18.69 11.51 6.73
N ILE A 74 17.66 10.80 7.18
CA ILE A 74 16.70 10.13 6.33
C ILE A 74 15.55 11.09 6.01
N PRO A 75 15.08 11.21 4.75
CA PRO A 75 13.93 12.06 4.42
C PRO A 75 12.71 11.70 5.26
N GLY A 76 11.95 12.72 5.71
CA GLY A 76 10.71 12.51 6.44
C GLY A 76 9.55 12.19 5.52
N ARG A 77 8.61 11.40 6.03
CA ARG A 77 7.37 11.02 5.33
C ARG A 77 6.15 11.71 5.90
N THR A 78 5.04 11.61 5.20
CA THR A 78 3.71 12.09 5.66
C THR A 78 3.21 11.31 6.88
N ALA A 79 3.55 10.03 7.00
CA ALA A 79 3.34 9.25 8.20
C ALA A 79 4.63 9.20 9.03
N ALA A 80 4.50 9.31 10.35
CA ALA A 80 5.61 9.06 11.26
C ALA A 80 5.92 7.56 11.34
N SER A 81 7.13 7.22 11.77
CA SER A 81 7.53 5.87 12.17
C SER A 81 8.53 5.91 13.31
N ALA A 82 8.64 4.82 14.06
CA ALA A 82 9.58 4.71 15.15
C ALA A 82 11.00 5.04 14.69
N SER A 83 11.65 6.03 15.31
CA SER A 83 12.99 6.50 14.92
C SER A 83 13.20 6.75 13.41
N ASN A 84 12.14 7.10 12.70
CA ASN A 84 12.13 7.27 11.23
C ASN A 84 12.61 6.01 10.47
N SER A 85 12.34 4.82 11.02
CA SER A 85 12.72 3.51 10.44
C SER A 85 12.10 3.24 9.09
N GLN A 86 10.88 3.77 8.89
CA GLN A 86 10.12 3.62 7.63
C GLN A 86 9.98 2.16 7.19
N GLU A 87 9.83 1.28 8.15
CA GLU A 87 9.80 -0.16 7.99
C GLU A 87 8.53 -0.68 7.31
N ILE A 88 7.48 0.14 7.22
CA ILE A 88 6.26 -0.28 6.53
C ILE A 88 6.39 -0.05 5.03
N ASP A 89 6.48 -1.14 4.30
CA ASP A 89 6.39 -1.18 2.85
C ASP A 89 4.92 -1.21 2.42
N LEU A 90 4.56 -0.33 1.49
CA LEU A 90 3.22 -0.24 0.95
C LEU A 90 3.17 -0.91 -0.43
N TYR A 91 2.57 -2.09 -0.48
CA TYR A 91 2.27 -2.76 -1.74
C TYR A 91 0.91 -2.32 -2.27
N VAL A 92 0.78 -2.24 -3.56
CA VAL A 92 -0.43 -1.78 -4.27
C VAL A 92 -0.87 -2.84 -5.25
N ALA A 93 -1.95 -3.55 -4.92
CA ALA A 93 -2.56 -4.54 -5.79
C ALA A 93 -3.57 -3.84 -6.72
N LEU A 94 -3.27 -3.88 -8.00
CA LEU A 94 -4.11 -3.46 -9.12
C LEU A 94 -4.55 -4.70 -9.92
N GLU A 95 -5.39 -4.49 -10.92
CA GLU A 95 -5.90 -5.56 -11.78
C GLU A 95 -4.79 -6.28 -12.57
N GLU A 96 -3.85 -5.51 -13.10
CA GLU A 96 -2.79 -6.01 -13.96
C GLU A 96 -1.58 -6.56 -13.22
N ALA A 97 -1.28 -6.04 -12.01
CA ALA A 97 -0.11 -6.42 -11.22
C ALA A 97 -0.18 -5.90 -9.80
N THR A 98 0.71 -6.41 -8.95
CA THR A 98 1.01 -5.82 -7.64
C THR A 98 2.36 -5.12 -7.69
N TYR A 99 2.39 -3.91 -7.17
CA TYR A 99 3.53 -3.01 -7.16
C TYR A 99 3.98 -2.70 -5.73
N LEU A 100 5.26 -2.39 -5.57
CA LEU A 100 5.79 -1.74 -4.36
C LEU A 100 5.85 -0.23 -4.61
N TYR A 101 5.27 0.55 -3.70
CA TYR A 101 5.38 2.00 -3.75
C TYR A 101 6.77 2.44 -3.28
N ASP A 102 7.50 3.14 -4.15
CA ASP A 102 8.78 3.79 -3.85
C ASP A 102 8.52 5.28 -3.56
N PRO A 103 8.47 5.68 -2.28
CA PRO A 103 8.14 7.07 -1.91
C PRO A 103 9.25 8.07 -2.24
N PHE A 104 10.51 7.62 -2.38
CA PHE A 104 11.62 8.50 -2.72
C PHE A 104 11.55 9.00 -4.15
N HIS A 105 11.27 8.09 -5.08
CA HIS A 105 11.15 8.42 -6.49
C HIS A 105 9.71 8.64 -6.92
N HIS A 106 8.77 8.52 -5.99
CA HIS A 106 7.33 8.64 -6.19
C HIS A 106 6.86 7.83 -7.40
N ARG A 107 7.03 6.53 -7.32
CA ARG A 107 6.74 5.58 -8.40
C ARG A 107 6.27 4.24 -7.86
N LEU A 108 5.66 3.45 -8.73
CA LEU A 108 5.30 2.06 -8.45
C LEU A 108 6.27 1.13 -9.18
N VAL A 109 6.96 0.30 -8.42
CA VAL A 109 7.89 -0.72 -8.93
C VAL A 109 7.13 -2.03 -9.03
N PRO A 110 7.05 -2.67 -10.21
CA PRO A 110 6.33 -3.92 -10.38
C PRO A 110 7.03 -5.04 -9.58
N VAL A 111 6.22 -5.84 -8.88
CA VAL A 111 6.69 -6.96 -8.06
C VAL A 111 6.20 -8.29 -8.64
N VAL A 112 4.91 -8.41 -8.90
CA VAL A 112 4.31 -9.62 -9.47
C VAL A 112 3.18 -9.26 -10.42
N ALA A 113 3.15 -9.90 -11.58
CA ALA A 113 2.09 -9.75 -12.57
C ALA A 113 0.82 -10.52 -12.15
N GLY A 114 -0.33 -10.04 -12.59
CA GLY A 114 -1.63 -10.64 -12.32
C GLY A 114 -2.35 -10.02 -11.13
N ASP A 115 -3.64 -10.33 -11.03
CA ASP A 115 -4.56 -9.74 -10.06
C ASP A 115 -4.48 -10.44 -8.70
N LEU A 116 -3.85 -9.81 -7.74
CA LEU A 116 -3.83 -10.26 -6.34
C LEU A 116 -4.84 -9.54 -5.43
N ARG A 117 -5.73 -8.71 -5.98
CA ARG A 117 -6.69 -7.94 -5.17
C ARG A 117 -7.55 -8.84 -4.28
N ARG A 118 -7.89 -10.06 -4.73
CA ARG A 118 -8.66 -11.03 -3.93
C ARG A 118 -7.90 -11.54 -2.71
N LEU A 119 -6.59 -11.63 -2.76
CA LEU A 119 -5.75 -12.00 -1.63
C LEU A 119 -5.54 -10.84 -0.65
N ALA A 120 -5.57 -9.61 -1.18
CA ALA A 120 -5.42 -8.39 -0.38
C ALA A 120 -6.62 -8.07 0.53
N ILE A 121 -7.63 -8.95 0.59
CA ILE A 121 -8.80 -8.86 1.47
C ILE A 121 -9.02 -10.21 2.17
N GLY A 122 -9.59 -10.19 3.37
CA GLY A 122 -9.90 -11.42 4.11
C GLY A 122 -10.96 -12.27 3.41
N ARG A 123 -10.81 -13.59 3.44
CA ARG A 123 -11.68 -14.53 2.73
C ARG A 123 -13.18 -14.33 2.99
N GLY A 124 -13.58 -14.07 4.24
CA GLY A 124 -14.96 -13.80 4.61
C GLY A 124 -15.49 -12.42 4.21
N GLN A 125 -14.67 -11.59 3.57
CA GLN A 125 -14.97 -10.20 3.23
C GLN A 125 -14.83 -9.94 1.71
N ALA A 126 -14.47 -10.98 0.94
CA ALA A 126 -14.08 -10.85 -0.46
C ALA A 126 -15.21 -10.33 -1.38
N GLU A 127 -16.47 -10.51 -1.00
CA GLU A 127 -17.61 -10.03 -1.79
C GLU A 127 -17.82 -8.52 -1.66
N ALA A 128 -17.51 -7.94 -0.48
CA ALA A 128 -17.62 -6.51 -0.27
C ALA A 128 -16.51 -5.75 -1.02
N GLY A 129 -16.89 -4.96 -2.03
CA GLY A 129 -15.94 -4.22 -2.86
C GLY A 129 -15.04 -5.12 -3.71
N ALA A 130 -15.55 -6.28 -4.16
CA ALA A 130 -14.80 -7.29 -4.93
C ALA A 130 -14.04 -6.69 -6.13
N GLU A 131 -14.61 -5.71 -6.78
CA GLU A 131 -14.10 -5.06 -7.98
C GLU A 131 -13.38 -3.73 -7.71
N ALA A 132 -13.18 -3.36 -6.44
CA ALA A 132 -12.51 -2.11 -6.10
C ALA A 132 -11.15 -2.00 -6.82
N PRO A 133 -10.82 -0.83 -7.41
CA PRO A 133 -9.68 -0.70 -8.30
C PRO A 133 -8.32 -0.75 -7.60
N VAL A 134 -8.27 -0.38 -6.31
CA VAL A 134 -7.02 -0.26 -5.55
C VAL A 134 -7.15 -0.97 -4.21
N ARG A 135 -6.20 -1.86 -3.94
CA ARG A 135 -6.01 -2.44 -2.62
C ARG A 135 -4.56 -2.27 -2.18
N LEU A 136 -4.41 -1.62 -1.06
CA LEU A 136 -3.13 -1.43 -0.39
C LEU A 136 -2.89 -2.64 0.51
N VAL A 137 -1.63 -3.12 0.56
CA VAL A 137 -1.19 -4.18 1.46
C VAL A 137 -0.01 -3.64 2.26
N TYR A 138 -0.12 -3.67 3.56
CA TYR A 138 0.90 -3.21 4.50
C TYR A 138 1.81 -4.38 4.87
N VAL A 139 3.10 -4.20 4.64
CA VAL A 139 4.13 -5.20 4.95
C VAL A 139 5.17 -4.56 5.84
N ALA A 140 5.38 -5.13 7.03
CA ALA A 140 6.50 -4.73 7.88
C ALA A 140 7.78 -5.38 7.38
N ASP A 141 8.82 -4.59 7.20
CA ASP A 141 10.19 -5.00 6.98
C ASP A 141 10.96 -4.85 8.30
N ILE A 142 11.06 -5.94 9.05
CA ILE A 142 11.63 -5.93 10.41
C ILE A 142 13.12 -5.57 10.36
N ASP A 143 13.81 -5.91 9.29
CA ASP A 143 15.22 -5.55 9.10
C ASP A 143 15.43 -4.03 9.12
N LYS A 144 14.54 -3.25 8.45
CA LYS A 144 14.57 -1.79 8.50
C LYS A 144 14.34 -1.24 9.89
N LEU A 145 13.45 -1.86 10.67
CA LEU A 145 13.15 -1.43 12.03
C LEU A 145 14.36 -1.65 12.94
N VAL A 146 14.94 -2.85 12.90
CA VAL A 146 16.04 -3.25 13.78
C VAL A 146 17.35 -2.51 13.48
N HIS A 147 17.59 -2.18 12.21
CA HIS A 147 18.82 -1.52 11.77
C HIS A 147 18.66 -0.01 11.53
N THR A 148 17.58 0.60 12.01
CA THR A 148 17.42 2.05 11.87
C THR A 148 18.46 2.81 12.67
N SER A 149 19.09 3.83 12.05
CA SER A 149 20.19 4.61 12.63
C SER A 149 19.83 5.34 13.93
N GLY A 150 18.54 5.60 14.15
CA GLY A 150 18.05 6.34 15.30
C GLY A 150 17.79 5.48 16.54
N TYR A 151 17.99 4.19 16.46
CA TYR A 151 17.61 3.28 17.53
C TYR A 151 18.81 2.44 17.96
N GLN A 152 19.32 2.72 19.15
CA GLN A 152 20.44 1.98 19.73
C GLN A 152 20.02 1.16 20.96
N GLU A 153 18.72 1.11 21.27
CA GLU A 153 18.25 0.41 22.46
C GLU A 153 18.12 -1.10 22.26
N PRO A 154 18.46 -1.91 23.27
CA PRO A 154 18.34 -3.38 23.23
C PRO A 154 16.92 -3.88 22.97
N GLY A 155 15.90 -3.07 23.36
CA GLY A 155 14.49 -3.43 23.27
C GLY A 155 13.97 -3.68 21.85
N LEU A 156 14.60 -3.13 20.79
CA LEU A 156 14.22 -3.45 19.41
C LEU A 156 14.57 -4.88 18.99
N ARG A 157 15.33 -5.60 19.77
CA ARG A 157 15.58 -7.03 19.55
C ARG A 157 14.46 -7.90 20.12
N ASP A 158 13.62 -7.33 20.97
CA ASP A 158 12.43 -7.99 21.51
C ASP A 158 11.32 -8.05 20.45
N PRO A 159 10.84 -9.26 20.06
CA PRO A 159 9.79 -9.41 19.07
C PRO A 159 8.46 -8.73 19.43
N ASP A 160 8.14 -8.60 20.72
CA ASP A 160 6.91 -7.95 21.17
C ASP A 160 7.01 -6.42 21.05
N VAL A 161 8.19 -5.86 21.34
CA VAL A 161 8.48 -4.44 21.12
C VAL A 161 8.43 -4.14 19.60
N GLN A 162 9.07 -4.94 18.76
CA GLN A 162 8.98 -4.81 17.30
C GLN A 162 7.53 -4.83 16.83
N ARG A 163 6.74 -5.76 17.36
CA ARG A 163 5.32 -5.93 17.02
C ARG A 163 4.53 -4.67 17.34
N SER A 164 4.76 -4.07 18.51
CA SER A 164 4.07 -2.84 18.91
C SER A 164 4.34 -1.70 17.91
N TYR A 165 5.57 -1.50 17.48
CA TYR A 165 5.94 -0.44 16.53
C TYR A 165 5.33 -0.64 15.16
N TYR A 166 5.54 -1.79 14.52
CA TYR A 166 5.05 -1.93 13.15
C TYR A 166 3.52 -1.96 13.06
N TYR A 167 2.78 -2.31 14.12
CA TYR A 167 1.33 -2.16 14.13
C TYR A 167 0.89 -0.70 14.30
N VAL A 168 1.56 0.05 15.17
CA VAL A 168 1.30 1.47 15.36
C VAL A 168 1.60 2.25 14.06
N ASP A 169 2.76 2.03 13.47
CA ASP A 169 3.21 2.74 12.27
C ASP A 169 2.32 2.40 11.06
N THR A 170 1.85 1.15 10.94
CA THR A 170 0.81 0.78 9.98
C THR A 170 -0.47 1.57 10.22
N GLY A 171 -0.90 1.72 11.47
CA GLY A 171 -2.09 2.49 11.84
C GLY A 171 -1.99 3.97 11.44
N LEU A 172 -0.81 4.58 11.59
CA LEU A 172 -0.54 5.97 11.19
C LEU A 172 -0.69 6.15 9.67
N ILE A 173 -0.16 5.23 8.88
CA ILE A 173 -0.30 5.25 7.41
C ILE A 173 -1.78 5.04 7.03
N ALA A 174 -2.44 4.06 7.63
CA ALA A 174 -3.84 3.76 7.34
C ALA A 174 -4.78 4.93 7.71
N ALA A 175 -4.48 5.65 8.79
CA ALA A 175 -5.20 6.87 9.18
C ALA A 175 -5.05 7.98 8.14
N ASN A 176 -3.85 8.20 7.61
CA ASN A 176 -3.62 9.14 6.51
C ASN A 176 -4.45 8.79 5.28
N VAL A 177 -4.51 7.50 4.90
CA VAL A 177 -5.36 7.03 3.79
C VAL A 177 -6.83 7.34 4.05
N TYR A 178 -7.34 7.09 5.26
CA TYR A 178 -8.72 7.40 5.62
C TYR A 178 -9.02 8.90 5.55
N LEU A 179 -8.14 9.73 6.09
CA LEU A 179 -8.31 11.19 6.10
C LEU A 179 -8.26 11.75 4.68
N PHE A 180 -7.31 11.28 3.87
CA PHE A 180 -7.23 11.65 2.46
C PHE A 180 -8.51 11.23 1.71
N ALA A 181 -8.95 9.99 1.87
CA ALA A 181 -10.17 9.50 1.23
C ALA A 181 -11.38 10.36 1.62
N ALA A 182 -11.54 10.67 2.90
CA ALA A 182 -12.62 11.52 3.39
C ALA A 182 -12.57 12.95 2.81
N SER A 183 -11.37 13.54 2.69
CA SER A 183 -11.18 14.86 2.11
C SER A 183 -11.53 14.91 0.63
N MET A 184 -11.31 13.81 -0.10
CA MET A 184 -11.52 13.69 -1.55
C MET A 184 -12.89 13.10 -1.92
N GLY A 185 -13.74 12.76 -0.94
CA GLY A 185 -15.02 12.07 -1.19
C GLY A 185 -14.87 10.63 -1.68
N LEU A 186 -13.74 10.01 -1.39
CA LEU A 186 -13.48 8.60 -1.64
C LEU A 186 -13.97 7.74 -0.47
N ALA A 187 -14.18 6.46 -0.76
CA ALA A 187 -14.42 5.41 0.22
C ALA A 187 -13.10 4.73 0.59
N ALA A 188 -12.95 4.36 1.85
CA ALA A 188 -11.85 3.58 2.33
C ALA A 188 -12.31 2.54 3.38
N TRP A 189 -11.65 1.40 3.37
CA TRP A 189 -11.92 0.31 4.31
C TRP A 189 -10.63 -0.42 4.66
N PHE A 190 -10.21 -0.36 5.93
CA PHE A 190 -9.08 -1.11 6.47
C PHE A 190 -9.57 -2.47 6.98
N HIS A 191 -8.87 -3.54 6.62
CA HIS A 191 -9.35 -4.91 6.84
C HIS A 191 -8.20 -5.91 6.91
N ASN A 192 -8.52 -7.15 7.25
CA ASN A 192 -7.58 -8.25 7.18
C ASN A 192 -7.35 -8.68 5.72
N CYS A 193 -6.32 -9.52 5.48
CA CYS A 193 -5.96 -10.07 4.17
C CYS A 193 -5.46 -11.51 4.31
N ASP A 194 -5.27 -12.21 3.20
CA ASP A 194 -4.66 -13.55 3.20
C ASP A 194 -3.14 -13.43 3.31
N LYS A 195 -2.66 -13.32 4.55
CA LYS A 195 -1.25 -13.07 4.87
C LYS A 195 -0.33 -14.15 4.31
N SER A 196 -0.71 -15.40 4.42
CA SER A 196 0.09 -16.53 3.98
C SER A 196 0.28 -16.54 2.47
N GLN A 197 -0.82 -16.46 1.72
CA GLN A 197 -0.75 -16.45 0.27
C GLN A 197 -0.05 -15.19 -0.28
N LEU A 198 -0.30 -14.02 0.32
CA LEU A 198 0.40 -12.79 -0.07
C LEU A 198 1.90 -12.89 0.19
N SER A 199 2.34 -13.42 1.35
CA SER A 199 3.76 -13.61 1.63
C SER A 199 4.44 -14.47 0.56
N THR A 200 3.79 -15.56 0.15
CA THR A 200 4.30 -16.45 -0.90
C THR A 200 4.30 -15.77 -2.27
N LYS A 201 3.19 -15.14 -2.67
CA LYS A 201 3.04 -14.51 -3.99
C LYS A 201 3.97 -13.30 -4.18
N LEU A 202 4.18 -12.53 -3.13
CA LEU A 202 5.09 -11.37 -3.13
C LEU A 202 6.55 -11.77 -2.92
N ASN A 203 6.84 -13.07 -2.73
CA ASN A 203 8.18 -13.60 -2.45
C ASN A 203 8.87 -12.84 -1.30
N LEU A 204 8.16 -12.67 -0.20
CA LEU A 204 8.65 -11.91 0.94
C LEU A 204 9.76 -12.67 1.68
N ARG A 205 10.74 -11.93 2.21
CA ARG A 205 11.80 -12.48 3.06
C ARG A 205 11.24 -12.93 4.43
N LYS A 206 12.02 -13.70 5.17
CA LYS A 206 11.63 -14.21 6.50
C LYS A 206 11.41 -13.12 7.56
N ASP A 207 12.04 -11.99 7.38
CA ASP A 207 11.96 -10.79 8.20
C ASP A 207 10.90 -9.79 7.74
N GLN A 208 10.13 -10.14 6.72
CA GLN A 208 8.97 -9.35 6.28
C GLN A 208 7.65 -9.99 6.72
N ARG A 209 6.67 -9.17 7.10
CA ARG A 209 5.36 -9.61 7.62
C ARG A 209 4.23 -8.87 6.91
N VAL A 210 3.34 -9.61 6.25
CA VAL A 210 2.06 -9.04 5.81
C VAL A 210 1.18 -8.77 7.02
N LEU A 211 0.69 -7.55 7.15
CA LEU A 211 -0.08 -7.10 8.32
C LEU A 211 -1.57 -6.99 8.01
N PHE A 212 -1.94 -6.07 7.13
CA PHE A 212 -3.32 -5.74 6.80
C PHE A 212 -3.46 -5.32 5.33
N GLY A 213 -4.71 -5.22 4.88
CA GLY A 213 -5.09 -4.59 3.64
C GLY A 213 -5.93 -3.34 3.87
N GLN A 214 -5.98 -2.47 2.87
CA GLN A 214 -6.91 -1.35 2.83
C GLN A 214 -7.41 -1.12 1.41
N THR A 215 -8.72 -1.19 1.23
CA THR A 215 -9.36 -0.94 -0.05
C THR A 215 -9.75 0.53 -0.18
N VAL A 216 -9.47 1.13 -1.34
CA VAL A 216 -9.78 2.54 -1.63
C VAL A 216 -10.37 2.67 -3.04
N GLY A 217 -11.38 3.54 -3.17
CA GLY A 217 -12.02 3.84 -4.45
C GLY A 217 -13.17 4.81 -4.29
N TYR A 218 -14.01 4.94 -5.31
CA TYR A 218 -15.24 5.71 -5.18
C TYR A 218 -16.30 4.89 -4.45
N PRO A 219 -17.11 5.53 -3.57
CA PRO A 219 -18.24 4.84 -2.97
C PRO A 219 -19.24 4.41 -4.06
N MET A 220 -19.88 3.24 -3.87
CA MET A 220 -21.02 2.87 -4.69
C MET A 220 -22.14 3.91 -4.45
N LYS A 221 -22.77 4.36 -5.53
CA LYS A 221 -23.98 5.16 -5.41
C LYS A 221 -25.08 4.25 -4.88
N ARG A 222 -25.72 4.61 -3.77
CA ARG A 222 -27.00 3.99 -3.41
C ARG A 222 -28.01 4.35 -4.49
N GLN A 223 -28.60 3.34 -5.09
CA GLN A 223 -29.78 3.53 -5.94
C GLN A 223 -30.95 4.03 -5.09
#